data_386b6badbcd18c5e7a3bad1386b6dd51
#
_entry.id   386b6badbcd18c5e7a3bad1386b6dd51
#
_cell.length_a   1.000
_cell.length_b   1.000
_cell.length_c   1.000
_cell.angle_alpha   90.00
_cell.angle_beta   90.00
_cell.angle_gamma   90.00
#
_symmetry.space_group_name_H-M   'P 1'
#
loop_
_entity.id
_entity.type
_entity.pdbx_description
1 polymer ?
#
loop_
_entity_poly.entity_id
_entity_poly.type
_entity_poly.pdbx_seq_one_letter_code
_entity_poly.pdbx_strand_id
1 'polypeptide(L)'
;MLRVAVLASGRGSNLAALLAASRAPDAGYRIVGVFSDQADAGALALAREADIEAAAVTRRPDEPRAAHDARLFARVAEVQPNLIVCAGYMRIISAEALSQLAIPMINLHPSLLPLHPGLDTHARALAAGDAQHGCSVHVVTADLDAGPLLAQSRIAIEADDTPERLAARVLACEHRLLPATVRAIARGTLDLSGPVPHHGGVPLSAPLQLD
;
A
#
# COMPACT_ATOMS: atom_id res chain seq x y z
N MET A 1 -18.55 -7.18 3.76
CA MET A 1 -17.27 -7.52 3.07
C MET A 1 -16.61 -6.22 2.65
N LEU A 2 -15.38 -5.98 3.07
CA LEU A 2 -14.63 -4.76 2.78
C LEU A 2 -14.34 -4.66 1.27
N ARG A 3 -14.62 -3.52 0.66
CA ARG A 3 -14.37 -3.24 -0.76
C ARG A 3 -13.05 -2.48 -0.90
N VAL A 4 -12.07 -3.07 -1.55
CA VAL A 4 -10.72 -2.52 -1.66
C VAL A 4 -10.45 -2.06 -3.09
N ALA A 5 -10.07 -0.79 -3.27
CA ALA A 5 -9.44 -0.30 -4.48
C ALA A 5 -7.92 -0.31 -4.32
N VAL A 6 -7.19 -0.69 -5.36
CA VAL A 6 -5.73 -0.76 -5.34
C VAL A 6 -5.14 0.23 -6.33
N LEU A 7 -4.17 1.03 -5.88
CA LEU A 7 -3.34 1.89 -6.72
C LEU A 7 -1.96 1.24 -6.90
N ALA A 8 -1.51 1.10 -8.14
CA ALA A 8 -0.23 0.49 -8.46
C ALA A 8 0.36 1.07 -9.76
N SER A 9 1.66 1.34 -9.81
CA SER A 9 2.35 1.89 -11.00
C SER A 9 3.15 0.85 -11.78
N GLY A 10 3.33 -0.37 -11.26
CA GLY A 10 4.27 -1.35 -11.80
C GLY A 10 3.68 -2.74 -12.05
N ARG A 11 4.53 -3.77 -11.89
CA ARG A 11 4.24 -5.18 -12.19
C ARG A 11 3.03 -5.76 -11.45
N GLY A 12 2.70 -5.26 -10.25
CA GLY A 12 1.53 -5.70 -9.50
C GLY A 12 1.75 -6.93 -8.62
N SER A 13 2.99 -7.25 -8.19
CA SER A 13 3.25 -8.42 -7.35
C SER A 13 2.50 -8.38 -6.01
N ASN A 14 2.42 -7.21 -5.39
CA ASN A 14 1.63 -6.98 -4.17
C ASN A 14 0.12 -7.09 -4.43
N LEU A 15 -0.35 -6.65 -5.60
CA LEU A 15 -1.74 -6.89 -6.04
C LEU A 15 -2.01 -8.40 -6.18
N ALA A 16 -1.09 -9.15 -6.80
CA ALA A 16 -1.23 -10.60 -6.93
C ALA A 16 -1.36 -11.29 -5.57
N ALA A 17 -0.56 -10.86 -4.57
CA ALA A 17 -0.66 -11.36 -3.20
C ALA A 17 -2.02 -11.03 -2.56
N LEU A 18 -2.52 -9.79 -2.73
CA LEU A 18 -3.86 -9.41 -2.26
C LEU A 18 -4.98 -10.23 -2.93
N LEU A 19 -4.89 -10.44 -4.25
CA LEU A 19 -5.86 -11.25 -5.01
C LEU A 19 -5.86 -12.71 -4.55
N ALA A 20 -4.68 -13.30 -4.37
CA ALA A 20 -4.56 -14.67 -3.87
C ALA A 20 -5.18 -14.81 -2.47
N ALA A 21 -4.86 -13.89 -1.55
CA ALA A 21 -5.38 -13.90 -0.19
C ALA A 21 -6.89 -13.62 -0.11
N SER A 22 -7.45 -12.83 -1.04
CA SER A 22 -8.88 -12.50 -1.07
C SER A 22 -9.78 -13.70 -1.41
N ARG A 23 -9.21 -14.78 -1.95
CA ARG A 23 -9.93 -16.04 -2.26
C ARG A 23 -10.17 -16.91 -1.03
N ALA A 24 -9.49 -16.65 0.07
CA ALA A 24 -9.72 -17.40 1.30
C ALA A 24 -11.14 -17.14 1.84
N PRO A 25 -11.85 -18.17 2.35
CA PRO A 25 -13.23 -18.02 2.84
C PRO A 25 -13.37 -16.98 3.93
N ASP A 26 -12.31 -16.76 4.69
CA ASP A 26 -12.24 -15.86 5.83
C ASP A 26 -11.50 -14.52 5.53
N ALA A 27 -11.24 -14.22 4.26
CA ALA A 27 -10.53 -13.00 3.85
C ALA A 27 -11.24 -11.72 4.32
N GLY A 28 -12.56 -11.70 4.27
CA GLY A 28 -13.37 -10.56 4.71
C GLY A 28 -13.36 -9.36 3.75
N TYR A 29 -12.54 -9.39 2.69
CA TYR A 29 -12.43 -8.32 1.69
C TYR A 29 -12.47 -8.85 0.25
N ARG A 30 -12.73 -7.93 -0.68
CA ARG A 30 -12.59 -8.16 -2.12
C ARG A 30 -11.96 -6.96 -2.80
N ILE A 31 -11.18 -7.19 -3.84
CA ILE A 31 -10.69 -6.12 -4.72
C ILE A 31 -11.83 -5.74 -5.68
N VAL A 32 -12.16 -4.46 -5.75
CA VAL A 32 -13.26 -3.95 -6.58
C VAL A 32 -12.78 -3.07 -7.73
N GLY A 33 -11.52 -2.67 -7.73
CA GLY A 33 -10.92 -1.91 -8.82
C GLY A 33 -9.41 -1.76 -8.62
N VAL A 34 -8.68 -1.66 -9.74
CA VAL A 34 -7.24 -1.42 -9.78
C VAL A 34 -6.98 -0.24 -10.71
N PHE A 35 -6.25 0.74 -10.22
CA PHE A 35 -5.98 1.97 -10.93
C PHE A 35 -4.48 2.22 -10.99
N SER A 36 -4.02 2.76 -12.13
CA SER A 36 -2.62 3.05 -12.36
C SER A 36 -2.45 4.41 -13.04
N ASP A 37 -1.33 5.07 -12.73
CA ASP A 37 -0.85 6.24 -13.49
C ASP A 37 -0.09 5.85 -14.77
N GLN A 38 0.17 4.53 -14.96
CA GLN A 38 0.88 3.96 -16.10
C GLN A 38 -0.09 3.10 -16.94
N ALA A 39 -0.17 3.36 -18.24
CA ALA A 39 -1.10 2.66 -19.12
C ALA A 39 -0.75 1.17 -19.31
N ASP A 40 0.54 0.86 -19.22
CA ASP A 40 1.15 -0.46 -19.41
C ASP A 40 1.49 -1.19 -18.12
N ALA A 41 0.99 -0.69 -16.97
CA ALA A 41 1.22 -1.34 -15.68
C ALA A 41 0.73 -2.79 -15.68
N GLY A 42 1.60 -3.73 -15.32
CA GLY A 42 1.25 -5.15 -15.20
C GLY A 42 0.11 -5.41 -14.21
N ALA A 43 -0.03 -4.54 -13.20
CA ALA A 43 -1.15 -4.58 -12.27
C ALA A 43 -2.53 -4.48 -12.96
N LEU A 44 -2.65 -3.70 -14.04
CA LEU A 44 -3.89 -3.59 -14.80
C LEU A 44 -4.21 -4.88 -15.58
N ALA A 45 -3.18 -5.55 -16.11
CA ALA A 45 -3.34 -6.84 -16.78
C ALA A 45 -3.85 -7.90 -15.78
N LEU A 46 -3.21 -8.00 -14.60
CA LEU A 46 -3.63 -8.90 -13.53
C LEU A 46 -5.08 -8.67 -13.08
N ALA A 47 -5.52 -7.41 -13.01
CA ALA A 47 -6.89 -7.08 -12.64
C ALA A 47 -7.89 -7.55 -13.71
N ARG A 48 -7.58 -7.32 -15.00
CA ARG A 48 -8.44 -7.77 -16.12
C ARG A 48 -8.55 -9.30 -16.19
N GLU A 49 -7.44 -10.01 -15.96
CA GLU A 49 -7.42 -11.47 -15.88
C GLU A 49 -8.28 -12.02 -14.72
N ALA A 50 -8.48 -11.21 -13.69
CA ALA A 50 -9.32 -11.54 -12.54
C ALA A 50 -10.76 -10.99 -12.63
N ASP A 51 -11.19 -10.48 -13.80
CA ASP A 51 -12.49 -9.85 -14.03
C ASP A 51 -12.78 -8.67 -13.07
N ILE A 52 -11.73 -7.90 -12.74
CA ILE A 52 -11.81 -6.72 -11.87
C ILE A 52 -11.66 -5.45 -12.72
N GLU A 53 -12.43 -4.41 -12.37
CA GLU A 53 -12.31 -3.09 -13.00
C GLU A 53 -10.85 -2.62 -12.99
N ALA A 54 -10.31 -2.24 -14.16
CA ALA A 54 -8.93 -1.84 -14.33
C ALA A 54 -8.80 -0.62 -15.23
N ALA A 55 -8.37 0.49 -14.67
CA ALA A 55 -8.26 1.75 -15.40
C ALA A 55 -6.88 2.42 -15.24
N ALA A 56 -6.34 2.89 -16.36
CA ALA A 56 -5.21 3.80 -16.35
C ALA A 56 -5.70 5.25 -16.31
N VAL A 57 -5.22 6.01 -15.34
CA VAL A 57 -5.42 7.45 -15.23
C VAL A 57 -4.06 8.12 -15.37
N THR A 58 -3.57 8.18 -16.59
CA THR A 58 -2.26 8.78 -16.89
C THR A 58 -2.30 10.29 -16.73
N ARG A 59 -1.18 10.88 -16.27
CA ARG A 59 -1.03 12.34 -16.21
C ARG A 59 -0.95 12.90 -17.63
N ARG A 60 -1.70 13.98 -17.88
CA ARG A 60 -1.64 14.73 -19.13
C ARG A 60 -0.43 15.68 -19.14
N PRO A 61 0.08 16.08 -20.31
CA PRO A 61 1.07 17.14 -20.39
C PRO A 61 0.58 18.39 -19.63
N ASP A 62 1.46 19.02 -18.88
CA ASP A 62 1.21 20.25 -18.10
C ASP A 62 0.06 20.18 -17.08
N GLU A 63 -0.51 19.00 -16.84
CA GLU A 63 -1.59 18.83 -15.85
C GLU A 63 -1.05 19.03 -14.43
N PRO A 64 -1.64 19.93 -13.62
CA PRO A 64 -1.32 20.05 -12.21
C PRO A 64 -1.56 18.73 -11.47
N ARG A 65 -0.74 18.44 -10.45
CA ARG A 65 -0.88 17.22 -9.64
C ARG A 65 -2.30 17.06 -9.08
N ALA A 66 -2.84 18.11 -8.47
CA ALA A 66 -4.19 18.09 -7.88
C ALA A 66 -5.27 17.75 -8.91
N ALA A 67 -5.15 18.24 -10.16
CA ALA A 67 -6.11 17.92 -11.22
C ALA A 67 -6.03 16.44 -11.65
N HIS A 68 -4.80 15.89 -11.75
CA HIS A 68 -4.62 14.47 -12.00
C HIS A 68 -5.22 13.63 -10.86
N ASP A 69 -4.93 13.97 -9.60
CA ASP A 69 -5.41 13.25 -8.43
C ASP A 69 -6.95 13.29 -8.35
N ALA A 70 -7.57 14.44 -8.66
CA ALA A 70 -9.01 14.57 -8.72
C ALA A 70 -9.64 13.61 -9.76
N ARG A 71 -9.03 13.48 -10.95
CA ARG A 71 -9.48 12.51 -11.97
C ARG A 71 -9.28 11.06 -11.52
N LEU A 72 -8.17 10.78 -10.85
CA LEU A 72 -7.89 9.45 -10.31
C LEU A 72 -8.95 9.08 -9.27
N PHE A 73 -9.20 9.94 -8.29
CA PHE A 73 -10.16 9.63 -7.23
C PHE A 73 -11.62 9.66 -7.70
N ALA A 74 -11.97 10.47 -8.71
CA ALA A 74 -13.27 10.37 -9.36
C ALA A 74 -13.46 8.97 -9.97
N ARG A 75 -12.44 8.44 -10.64
CA ARG A 75 -12.48 7.09 -11.22
C ARG A 75 -12.51 5.99 -10.15
N VAL A 76 -11.75 6.15 -9.07
CA VAL A 76 -11.77 5.23 -7.90
C VAL A 76 -13.14 5.21 -7.25
N ALA A 77 -13.81 6.35 -7.13
CA ALA A 77 -15.13 6.46 -6.50
C ALA A 77 -16.23 5.65 -7.22
N GLU A 78 -16.10 5.43 -8.53
CA GLU A 78 -17.08 4.67 -9.33
C GLU A 78 -17.22 3.22 -8.85
N VAL A 79 -16.15 2.63 -8.31
CA VAL A 79 -16.18 1.28 -7.74
C VAL A 79 -16.58 1.25 -6.26
N GLN A 80 -16.91 2.38 -5.65
CA GLN A 80 -17.39 2.52 -4.28
C GLN A 80 -16.55 1.73 -3.26
N PRO A 81 -15.23 2.00 -3.12
CA PRO A 81 -14.39 1.29 -2.16
C PRO A 81 -14.63 1.78 -0.74
N ASN A 82 -14.30 0.93 0.24
CA ASN A 82 -14.23 1.29 1.65
C ASN A 82 -12.79 1.51 2.13
N LEU A 83 -11.82 1.05 1.35
CA LEU A 83 -10.39 1.18 1.61
C LEU A 83 -9.66 1.37 0.29
N ILE A 84 -8.67 2.27 0.26
CA ILE A 84 -7.72 2.41 -0.83
C ILE A 84 -6.36 1.90 -0.36
N VAL A 85 -5.71 1.06 -1.19
CA VAL A 85 -4.39 0.48 -0.91
C VAL A 85 -3.41 0.91 -1.99
N CYS A 86 -2.38 1.65 -1.61
CA CYS A 86 -1.22 1.91 -2.46
C CYS A 86 -0.28 0.70 -2.37
N ALA A 87 -0.18 -0.06 -3.45
CA ALA A 87 0.65 -1.25 -3.58
C ALA A 87 1.71 -1.04 -4.66
N GLY A 88 2.69 -0.20 -4.38
CA GLY A 88 3.69 0.24 -5.35
C GLY A 88 3.17 1.33 -6.30
N TYR A 89 2.39 2.26 -5.79
CA TYR A 89 2.01 3.48 -6.49
C TYR A 89 3.10 4.53 -6.31
N MET A 90 3.71 4.96 -7.43
CA MET A 90 4.96 5.74 -7.43
C MET A 90 4.75 7.26 -7.48
N ARG A 91 3.54 7.75 -7.28
CA ARG A 91 3.26 9.19 -7.28
C ARG A 91 2.87 9.68 -5.89
N ILE A 92 3.36 10.87 -5.56
CA ILE A 92 2.92 11.58 -4.36
C ILE A 92 1.53 12.18 -4.66
N ILE A 93 0.56 11.86 -3.82
CA ILE A 93 -0.79 12.40 -3.87
C ILE A 93 -0.78 13.78 -3.20
N SER A 94 -1.49 14.74 -3.77
CA SER A 94 -1.55 16.09 -3.24
C SER A 94 -2.30 16.15 -1.91
N ALA A 95 -1.88 17.02 -1.00
CA ALA A 95 -2.56 17.26 0.28
C ALA A 95 -4.03 17.69 0.07
N GLU A 96 -4.28 18.45 -0.99
CA GLU A 96 -5.62 18.88 -1.39
C GLU A 96 -6.52 17.69 -1.72
N ALA A 97 -6.05 16.73 -2.52
CA ALA A 97 -6.81 15.53 -2.85
C ALA A 97 -7.04 14.63 -1.62
N LEU A 98 -6.03 14.49 -0.76
CA LEU A 98 -6.15 13.72 0.48
C LEU A 98 -7.16 14.33 1.45
N SER A 99 -7.21 15.67 1.56
CA SER A 99 -8.16 16.35 2.46
C SER A 99 -9.63 16.19 2.04
N GLN A 100 -9.88 15.91 0.77
CA GLN A 100 -11.23 15.66 0.22
C GLN A 100 -11.60 14.18 0.22
N LEU A 101 -10.66 13.30 0.56
CA LEU A 101 -10.88 11.85 0.53
C LEU A 101 -11.55 11.39 1.82
N ALA A 102 -12.82 10.96 1.74
CA ALA A 102 -13.55 10.40 2.87
C ALA A 102 -13.22 8.92 3.16
N ILE A 103 -12.41 8.29 2.31
CA ILE A 103 -12.09 6.86 2.38
C ILE A 103 -10.67 6.71 2.93
N PRO A 104 -10.43 5.86 3.94
CA PRO A 104 -9.07 5.62 4.44
C PRO A 104 -8.18 5.06 3.33
N MET A 105 -6.94 5.54 3.31
CA MET A 105 -5.91 5.10 2.38
C MET A 105 -4.70 4.62 3.16
N ILE A 106 -4.17 3.46 2.78
CA ILE A 106 -2.95 2.89 3.33
C ILE A 106 -1.91 2.70 2.24
N ASN A 107 -0.65 2.76 2.62
CA ASN A 107 0.48 2.50 1.74
C ASN A 107 1.39 1.42 2.31
N LEU A 108 1.90 0.57 1.42
CA LEU A 108 2.98 -0.37 1.72
C LEU A 108 4.31 0.27 1.31
N HIS A 109 5.20 0.42 2.28
CA HIS A 109 6.52 1.02 2.10
C HIS A 109 7.64 0.01 2.42
N PRO A 110 8.65 -0.14 1.56
CA PRO A 110 9.69 -1.16 1.70
C PRO A 110 10.82 -0.72 2.65
N SER A 111 10.49 -0.26 3.84
CA SER A 111 11.41 -0.01 4.94
C SER A 111 10.74 -0.14 6.29
N LEU A 112 11.52 -0.18 7.36
CA LEU A 112 11.06 -0.08 8.75
C LEU A 112 10.86 1.39 9.13
N LEU A 113 9.77 2.01 8.67
CA LEU A 113 9.48 3.40 9.02
C LEU A 113 9.52 3.63 10.56
N PRO A 114 10.01 4.78 11.03
CA PRO A 114 10.34 6.00 10.28
C PRO A 114 11.72 6.00 9.59
N LEU A 115 12.43 4.89 9.57
CA LEU A 115 13.72 4.78 8.88
C LEU A 115 13.49 4.71 7.35
N HIS A 116 14.35 5.38 6.60
CA HIS A 116 14.40 5.35 5.13
C HIS A 116 13.05 5.67 4.44
N PRO A 117 12.39 6.81 4.71
CA PRO A 117 11.24 7.24 3.92
C PRO A 117 11.67 7.55 2.47
N GLY A 118 10.75 7.50 1.49
CA GLY A 118 11.01 7.78 0.09
C GLY A 118 11.68 6.62 -0.65
N LEU A 119 12.51 6.93 -1.62
CA LEU A 119 13.09 5.95 -2.56
C LEU A 119 14.39 5.32 -2.05
N ASP A 120 14.87 4.29 -2.76
CA ASP A 120 16.16 3.60 -2.58
C ASP A 120 16.38 3.03 -1.17
N THR A 121 15.31 2.58 -0.53
CA THR A 121 15.29 2.16 0.89
C THR A 121 16.29 1.06 1.19
N HIS A 122 16.42 0.05 0.32
CA HIS A 122 17.34 -1.08 0.49
C HIS A 122 18.80 -0.64 0.43
N ALA A 123 19.17 0.18 -0.57
CA ALA A 123 20.53 0.70 -0.69
C ALA A 123 20.87 1.60 0.50
N ARG A 124 19.91 2.42 0.96
CA ARG A 124 20.09 3.31 2.12
C ARG A 124 20.25 2.54 3.43
N ALA A 125 19.50 1.48 3.63
CA ALA A 125 19.64 0.62 4.81
C ALA A 125 21.02 -0.07 4.87
N LEU A 126 21.48 -0.61 3.73
CA LEU A 126 22.82 -1.19 3.62
C LEU A 126 23.92 -0.15 3.85
N ALA A 127 23.80 1.04 3.26
CA ALA A 127 24.77 2.11 3.44
C ALA A 127 24.81 2.66 4.87
N ALA A 128 23.68 2.62 5.59
CA ALA A 128 23.59 2.99 7.00
C ALA A 128 24.17 1.94 7.95
N GLY A 129 24.44 0.73 7.47
CA GLY A 129 24.90 -0.38 8.31
C GLY A 129 23.81 -0.91 9.25
N ASP A 130 22.53 -0.79 8.87
CA ASP A 130 21.43 -1.27 9.68
C ASP A 130 21.53 -2.79 9.88
N ALA A 131 21.25 -3.27 11.08
CA ALA A 131 21.21 -4.71 11.37
C ALA A 131 19.93 -5.38 10.85
N GLN A 132 18.86 -4.61 10.67
CA GLN A 132 17.54 -5.08 10.26
C GLN A 132 16.95 -4.16 9.19
N HIS A 133 16.13 -4.73 8.35
CA HIS A 133 15.30 -4.03 7.37
C HIS A 133 13.93 -4.69 7.28
N GLY A 134 13.06 -4.23 6.38
CA GLY A 134 11.73 -4.83 6.23
C GLY A 134 10.76 -3.92 5.49
N CYS A 135 9.49 -4.05 5.82
CA CYS A 135 8.44 -3.25 5.23
C CYS A 135 7.42 -2.79 6.28
N SER A 136 6.72 -1.72 5.96
CA SER A 136 5.72 -1.08 6.81
C SER A 136 4.43 -0.85 6.04
N VAL A 137 3.29 -1.06 6.67
CA VAL A 137 2.00 -0.53 6.22
C VAL A 137 1.63 0.64 7.12
N HIS A 138 1.29 1.78 6.52
CA HIS A 138 0.93 2.99 7.23
C HIS A 138 -0.28 3.68 6.58
N VAL A 139 -0.95 4.55 7.31
CA VAL A 139 -2.00 5.43 6.77
C VAL A 139 -1.34 6.50 5.91
N VAL A 140 -1.91 6.79 4.74
CA VAL A 140 -1.41 7.85 3.87
C VAL A 140 -1.88 9.21 4.41
N THR A 141 -0.93 10.11 4.57
CA THR A 141 -1.13 11.51 4.97
C THR A 141 -0.47 12.45 3.96
N ALA A 142 -0.58 13.75 4.17
CA ALA A 142 0.06 14.76 3.32
C ALA A 142 1.59 14.71 3.38
N ASP A 143 2.14 14.29 4.53
CA ASP A 143 3.57 14.13 4.72
C ASP A 143 4.02 12.76 4.21
N LEU A 144 5.10 12.76 3.42
CA LEU A 144 5.62 11.56 2.76
C LEU A 144 6.03 10.49 3.79
N ASP A 145 5.40 9.32 3.69
CA ASP A 145 5.66 8.13 4.51
C ASP A 145 5.63 8.36 6.04
N ALA A 146 4.96 9.45 6.50
CA ALA A 146 4.95 9.88 7.90
C ALA A 146 3.62 9.61 8.63
N GLY A 147 2.64 9.01 7.97
CA GLY A 147 1.36 8.69 8.59
C GLY A 147 1.45 7.57 9.63
N PRO A 148 0.39 7.38 10.44
CA PRO A 148 0.35 6.36 11.49
C PRO A 148 0.71 4.97 10.98
N LEU A 149 1.67 4.32 11.64
CA LEU A 149 2.08 2.95 11.33
C LEU A 149 1.02 1.96 11.79
N LEU A 150 0.68 1.01 10.93
CA LEU A 150 -0.32 -0.03 11.20
C LEU A 150 0.34 -1.37 11.50
N ALA A 151 1.26 -1.78 10.63
CA ALA A 151 1.94 -3.06 10.74
C ALA A 151 3.34 -3.01 10.14
N GLN A 152 4.23 -3.85 10.64
CA GLN A 152 5.59 -4.03 10.14
C GLN A 152 5.96 -5.51 10.08
N SER A 153 6.81 -5.87 9.12
CA SER A 153 7.52 -7.14 9.09
C SER A 153 9.01 -6.88 8.97
N ARG A 154 9.83 -7.63 9.74
CA ARG A 154 11.26 -7.39 9.93
C ARG A 154 12.07 -8.58 9.47
N ILE A 155 13.21 -8.31 8.85
CA ILE A 155 14.23 -9.31 8.52
C ILE A 155 15.61 -8.80 8.95
N ALA A 156 16.51 -9.71 9.29
CA ALA A 156 17.91 -9.37 9.46
C ALA A 156 18.53 -9.03 8.10
N ILE A 157 19.43 -8.05 8.05
CA ILE A 157 20.32 -7.84 6.90
C ILE A 157 21.46 -8.85 7.00
N GLU A 158 21.72 -9.57 5.92
CA GLU A 158 22.81 -10.55 5.83
C GLU A 158 24.09 -9.88 5.30
N ALA A 159 25.25 -10.42 5.69
CA ALA A 159 26.55 -9.82 5.36
C ALA A 159 26.82 -9.75 3.84
N ASP A 160 26.19 -10.61 3.05
CA ASP A 160 26.29 -10.68 1.60
C ASP A 160 25.07 -10.11 0.85
N ASP A 161 24.17 -9.38 1.55
CA ASP A 161 23.05 -8.71 0.91
C ASP A 161 23.55 -7.60 -0.03
N THR A 162 23.07 -7.65 -1.26
CA THR A 162 23.04 -6.50 -2.18
C THR A 162 21.69 -5.81 -2.13
N PRO A 163 21.54 -4.58 -2.64
CA PRO A 163 20.23 -3.92 -2.70
C PRO A 163 19.16 -4.79 -3.35
N GLU A 164 19.48 -5.49 -4.43
CA GLU A 164 18.56 -6.36 -5.19
C GLU A 164 18.17 -7.60 -4.38
N ARG A 165 19.14 -8.21 -3.68
CA ARG A 165 18.93 -9.39 -2.86
C ARG A 165 18.06 -9.05 -1.65
N LEU A 166 18.38 -7.94 -0.96
CA LEU A 166 17.60 -7.43 0.15
C LEU A 166 16.17 -7.08 -0.30
N ALA A 167 16.02 -6.42 -1.47
CA ALA A 167 14.73 -6.10 -2.06
C ALA A 167 13.87 -7.36 -2.30
N ALA A 168 14.45 -8.42 -2.82
CA ALA A 168 13.74 -9.70 -3.06
C ALA A 168 13.24 -10.33 -1.75
N ARG A 169 14.05 -10.26 -0.68
CA ARG A 169 13.71 -10.78 0.65
C ARG A 169 12.62 -9.93 1.31
N VAL A 170 12.70 -8.60 1.21
CA VAL A 170 11.67 -7.68 1.70
C VAL A 170 10.36 -7.88 0.94
N LEU A 171 10.41 -8.07 -0.38
CA LEU A 171 9.22 -8.33 -1.20
C LEU A 171 8.44 -9.58 -0.72
N ALA A 172 9.15 -10.63 -0.29
CA ALA A 172 8.50 -11.81 0.29
C ALA A 172 7.75 -11.49 1.61
N CYS A 173 8.26 -10.55 2.40
CA CYS A 173 7.55 -10.03 3.59
C CYS A 173 6.35 -9.17 3.22
N GLU A 174 6.50 -8.30 2.22
CA GLU A 174 5.41 -7.45 1.72
C GLU A 174 4.19 -8.28 1.29
N HIS A 175 4.43 -9.40 0.59
CA HIS A 175 3.38 -10.29 0.11
C HIS A 175 2.58 -10.97 1.25
N ARG A 176 3.14 -11.04 2.46
CA ARG A 176 2.44 -11.53 3.66
C ARG A 176 1.83 -10.38 4.45
N LEU A 177 2.61 -9.34 4.72
CA LEU A 177 2.23 -8.22 5.55
C LEU A 177 0.98 -7.49 5.03
N LEU A 178 0.97 -7.13 3.74
CA LEU A 178 -0.12 -6.33 3.17
C LEU A 178 -1.47 -7.07 3.21
N PRO A 179 -1.59 -8.33 2.76
CA PRO A 179 -2.85 -9.08 2.90
C PRO A 179 -3.28 -9.29 4.34
N ALA A 180 -2.34 -9.55 5.27
CA ALA A 180 -2.64 -9.71 6.69
C ALA A 180 -3.21 -8.41 7.29
N THR A 181 -2.62 -7.27 6.95
CA THR A 181 -3.11 -5.95 7.40
C THR A 181 -4.51 -5.65 6.84
N VAL A 182 -4.73 -5.87 5.54
CA VAL A 182 -6.06 -5.66 4.91
C VAL A 182 -7.10 -6.59 5.54
N ARG A 183 -6.74 -7.83 5.85
CA ARG A 183 -7.62 -8.77 6.56
C ARG A 183 -7.97 -8.30 7.98
N ALA A 184 -7.00 -7.75 8.73
CA ALA A 184 -7.24 -7.19 10.06
C ALA A 184 -8.23 -6.01 10.01
N ILE A 185 -8.11 -5.14 8.99
CA ILE A 185 -9.06 -4.05 8.74
C ILE A 185 -10.45 -4.62 8.38
N ALA A 186 -10.50 -5.61 7.48
CA ALA A 186 -11.75 -6.23 7.05
C ALA A 186 -12.53 -6.92 8.19
N ARG A 187 -11.82 -7.43 9.17
CA ARG A 187 -12.40 -8.07 10.40
C ARG A 187 -12.76 -7.05 11.48
N GLY A 188 -12.41 -5.77 11.31
CA GLY A 188 -12.59 -4.72 12.32
C GLY A 188 -11.67 -4.85 13.54
N THR A 189 -10.66 -5.74 13.49
CA THR A 189 -9.64 -5.82 14.56
C THR A 189 -8.64 -4.69 14.47
N LEU A 190 -8.42 -4.14 13.28
CA LEU A 190 -7.69 -2.89 13.02
C LEU A 190 -8.68 -1.86 12.46
N ASP A 191 -9.00 -0.84 13.27
CA ASP A 191 -9.97 0.19 12.94
C ASP A 191 -9.28 1.49 12.53
N LEU A 192 -9.67 2.03 11.38
CA LEU A 192 -9.17 3.26 10.78
C LEU A 192 -10.26 4.36 10.70
N SER A 193 -11.38 4.21 11.41
CA SER A 193 -12.49 5.15 11.35
C SER A 193 -12.21 6.50 12.03
N GLY A 194 -11.22 6.53 12.91
CA GLY A 194 -10.79 7.71 13.65
C GLY A 194 -9.41 8.25 13.20
N PRO A 195 -8.99 9.40 13.75
CA PRO A 195 -7.68 9.99 13.44
C PRO A 195 -6.51 9.16 13.96
N VAL A 196 -6.74 8.33 14.96
CA VAL A 196 -5.77 7.39 15.52
C VAL A 196 -6.25 5.97 15.22
N PRO A 197 -5.43 5.12 14.58
CA PRO A 197 -5.77 3.71 14.40
C PRO A 197 -5.94 2.98 15.74
N HIS A 198 -6.91 2.06 15.82
CA HIS A 198 -7.14 1.22 16.99
C HIS A 198 -6.95 -0.26 16.64
N HIS A 199 -6.42 -1.03 17.57
CA HIS A 199 -6.37 -2.49 17.48
C HIS A 199 -7.06 -3.10 18.70
N GLY A 200 -8.06 -3.95 18.46
CA GLY A 200 -8.86 -4.55 19.54
C GLY A 200 -9.58 -3.51 20.40
N GLY A 201 -9.95 -2.34 19.85
CA GLY A 201 -10.64 -1.26 20.56
C GLY A 201 -9.75 -0.31 21.35
N VAL A 202 -8.42 -0.51 21.35
CA VAL A 202 -7.47 0.39 22.01
C VAL A 202 -6.60 1.12 20.97
N PRO A 203 -6.16 2.38 21.25
CA PRO A 203 -5.26 3.11 20.35
C PRO A 203 -3.99 2.30 20.06
N LEU A 204 -3.61 2.25 18.79
CA LEU A 204 -2.42 1.53 18.34
C LEU A 204 -1.16 2.33 18.74
N SER A 205 -0.47 1.90 19.77
CA SER A 205 0.74 2.57 20.31
C SER A 205 2.03 2.17 19.57
N ALA A 206 2.02 1.04 18.89
CA ALA A 206 3.13 0.53 18.08
C ALA A 206 2.57 -0.30 16.92
N PRO A 207 3.27 -0.39 15.77
CA PRO A 207 2.82 -1.20 14.64
C PRO A 207 2.72 -2.68 15.01
N LEU A 208 1.68 -3.34 14.50
CA LEU A 208 1.53 -4.78 14.63
C LEU A 208 2.75 -5.47 13.98
N GLN A 209 3.32 -6.46 14.63
CA GLN A 209 4.36 -7.30 14.02
C GLN A 209 3.64 -8.48 13.37
N LEU A 210 3.63 -8.50 12.04
CA LEU A 210 2.96 -9.55 11.25
C LEU A 210 4.01 -10.20 10.33
N ASP A 211 4.20 -11.51 10.46
CA ASP A 211 5.13 -12.32 9.69
C ASP A 211 4.47 -13.05 8.51
#